data_fab0d074f5cb3c78df07e554bd07f3ef
#
_entry.id   fab0d074f5cb3c78df07e554bd07f3ef
#
_cell.length_a   1.000
_cell.length_b   1.000
_cell.length_c   1.000
_cell.angle_alpha   90.00
_cell.angle_beta   90.00
_cell.angle_gamma   90.00
#
_symmetry.space_group_name_H-M   'P 1'
#
loop_
_entity.id
_entity.type
_entity.pdbx_description
1 polymer ?
#
loop_
_entity_poly.entity_id
_entity_poly.type
_entity_poly.pdbx_seq_one_letter_code
_entity_poly.pdbx_strand_id
1 'polypeptide(L)'
;MTGYEVYRKAAALVGVDITAENAQNSGVIRRASDVINQICYDLRMRGIDDLSDGIRDCSDKQLDALCYGTAMLLSLSEGNAKNSVFTDIYNAKRSAALAGRGVLKDVIPNDDSGVDMQ
;
A
#
# COMPACT_ATOMS: atom_id res chain seq x y z
N MET A 1 4.20 6.36 11.23
CA MET A 1 2.83 5.87 10.95
C MET A 1 2.73 4.41 11.35
N THR A 2 1.68 4.05 12.06
CA THR A 2 1.45 2.65 12.46
C THR A 2 0.53 1.94 11.46
N GLY A 3 0.43 0.61 11.60
CA GLY A 3 -0.52 -0.16 10.80
C GLY A 3 -1.95 0.31 10.99
N TYR A 4 -2.33 0.68 12.21
CA TYR A 4 -3.66 1.24 12.48
C TYR A 4 -3.91 2.52 11.71
N GLU A 5 -2.92 3.40 11.64
CA GLU A 5 -3.06 4.66 10.92
C GLU A 5 -3.20 4.43 9.42
N VAL A 6 -2.43 3.49 8.87
CA VAL A 6 -2.55 3.11 7.46
C VAL A 6 -3.95 2.56 7.18
N TYR A 7 -4.42 1.66 8.04
CA TYR A 7 -5.74 1.05 7.87
C TYR A 7 -6.85 2.08 7.93
N ARG A 8 -6.78 2.99 8.91
CA ARG A 8 -7.79 4.05 9.04
C ARG A 8 -7.81 4.97 7.84
N LYS A 9 -6.64 5.34 7.35
CA LYS A 9 -6.55 6.22 6.18
C LYS A 9 -7.12 5.52 4.96
N ALA A 10 -6.79 4.26 4.76
CA ALA A 10 -7.30 3.47 3.64
C ALA A 10 -8.82 3.32 3.73
N ALA A 11 -9.34 3.02 4.92
CA ALA A 11 -10.78 2.88 5.13
C ALA A 11 -11.51 4.19 4.85
N ALA A 12 -10.94 5.31 5.26
CA ALA A 12 -11.52 6.62 4.99
C ALA A 12 -11.57 6.90 3.48
N LEU A 13 -10.53 6.50 2.74
CA LEU A 13 -10.51 6.66 1.28
C LEU A 13 -11.62 5.87 0.61
N VAL A 14 -11.93 4.69 1.14
CA VAL A 14 -12.99 3.83 0.61
C VAL A 14 -14.38 4.28 1.09
N GLY A 15 -14.43 5.08 2.14
CA GLY A 15 -15.69 5.54 2.71
C GLY A 15 -16.24 4.62 3.80
N VAL A 16 -15.36 3.83 4.42
CA VAL A 16 -15.73 2.94 5.52
C VAL A 16 -15.27 3.54 6.84
N ASP A 17 -16.21 3.67 7.79
CA ASP A 17 -15.87 4.16 9.12
C ASP A 17 -15.35 3.02 9.98
N ILE A 18 -14.19 3.25 10.60
CA ILE A 18 -13.62 2.31 11.55
C ILE A 18 -13.98 2.82 12.95
N THR A 19 -14.94 2.17 13.58
CA THR A 19 -15.31 2.48 14.94
C THR A 19 -14.31 1.85 15.92
N ALA A 20 -14.27 2.35 17.13
CA ALA A 20 -13.42 1.74 18.17
C ALA A 20 -13.78 0.26 18.40
N GLU A 21 -15.05 -0.07 18.28
CA GLU A 21 -15.53 -1.43 18.44
C GLU A 21 -14.98 -2.33 17.31
N ASN A 22 -15.07 -1.88 16.07
CA ASN A 22 -14.55 -2.63 14.93
C ASN A 22 -13.04 -2.76 15.00
N ALA A 23 -12.35 -1.71 15.46
CA ALA A 23 -10.91 -1.72 15.55
C ALA A 23 -10.37 -2.75 16.52
N GLN A 24 -11.22 -3.23 17.46
CA GLN A 24 -10.82 -4.23 18.44
C GLN A 24 -11.25 -5.65 18.05
N ASN A 25 -11.97 -5.80 16.96
CA ASN A 25 -12.40 -7.10 16.49
C ASN A 25 -11.21 -7.87 15.92
N SER A 26 -10.92 -9.04 16.47
CA SER A 26 -9.75 -9.82 16.09
C SER A 26 -9.75 -10.24 14.63
N GLY A 27 -10.92 -10.51 14.06
CA GLY A 27 -11.02 -10.84 12.63
C GLY A 27 -10.68 -9.67 11.73
N VAL A 28 -11.18 -8.48 12.11
CA VAL A 28 -10.87 -7.24 11.36
C VAL A 28 -9.39 -6.92 11.46
N ILE A 29 -8.80 -7.05 12.64
CA ILE A 29 -7.38 -6.78 12.87
C ILE A 29 -6.50 -7.70 12.04
N ARG A 30 -6.81 -9.00 12.04
CA ARG A 30 -6.05 -9.98 11.28
C ARG A 30 -6.09 -9.67 9.78
N ARG A 31 -7.28 -9.40 9.28
CA ARG A 31 -7.48 -9.09 7.87
C ARG A 31 -6.75 -7.82 7.47
N ALA A 32 -6.80 -6.80 8.32
CA ALA A 32 -6.11 -5.55 8.07
C ALA A 32 -4.60 -5.75 8.01
N SER A 33 -4.05 -6.53 8.94
CA SER A 33 -2.61 -6.85 8.94
C SER A 33 -2.21 -7.58 7.68
N ASP A 34 -3.00 -8.57 7.26
CA ASP A 34 -2.71 -9.35 6.06
C ASP A 34 -2.73 -8.48 4.81
N VAL A 35 -3.72 -7.60 4.69
CA VAL A 35 -3.84 -6.68 3.55
C VAL A 35 -2.64 -5.74 3.50
N ILE A 36 -2.29 -5.15 4.63
CA ILE A 36 -1.16 -4.23 4.71
C ILE A 36 0.14 -4.94 4.31
N ASN A 37 0.36 -6.14 4.84
CA ASN A 37 1.59 -6.90 4.54
C ASN A 37 1.65 -7.32 3.08
N GLN A 38 0.53 -7.64 2.47
CA GLN A 38 0.49 -7.97 1.06
C GLN A 38 0.98 -6.81 0.21
N ILE A 39 0.53 -5.59 0.54
CA ILE A 39 0.95 -4.39 -0.17
C ILE A 39 2.40 -4.03 0.16
N CYS A 40 2.82 -4.19 1.41
CA CYS A 40 4.22 -3.98 1.79
C CYS A 40 5.15 -4.87 0.96
N TYR A 41 4.78 -6.13 0.80
CA TYR A 41 5.56 -7.06 -0.01
C TYR A 41 5.69 -6.55 -1.46
N ASP A 42 4.60 -6.10 -2.03
CA ASP A 42 4.57 -5.59 -3.41
C ASP A 42 5.42 -4.32 -3.56
N LEU A 43 5.50 -3.51 -2.51
CA LEU A 43 6.26 -2.26 -2.50
C LEU A 43 7.71 -2.42 -2.03
N ARG A 44 8.17 -3.65 -1.80
CA ARG A 44 9.52 -3.93 -1.29
C ARG A 44 9.75 -3.29 0.07
N MET A 45 8.73 -3.30 0.90
CA MET A 45 8.78 -2.74 2.24
C MET A 45 8.79 -3.82 3.29
N ARG A 46 9.30 -3.45 4.47
CA ARG A 46 9.22 -4.32 5.62
C ARG A 46 7.78 -4.39 6.12
N GLY A 47 7.28 -5.60 6.35
CA GLY A 47 5.93 -5.81 6.87
C GLY A 47 5.85 -5.55 8.37
N ILE A 48 4.65 -5.75 8.91
CA ILE A 48 4.37 -5.60 10.34
C ILE A 48 3.85 -6.92 10.90
N ASP A 49 4.08 -7.14 12.19
CA ASP A 49 3.54 -8.30 12.89
C ASP A 49 2.18 -7.99 13.52
N ASP A 50 2.01 -6.73 13.92
CA ASP A 50 0.81 -6.26 14.59
C ASP A 50 0.49 -4.87 14.07
N LEU A 51 -0.79 -4.51 14.06
CA LEU A 51 -1.24 -3.19 13.62
C LEU A 51 -0.67 -2.05 14.46
N SER A 52 -0.26 -2.32 15.70
CA SER A 52 0.36 -1.30 16.54
C SER A 52 1.81 -1.02 16.13
N ASP A 53 2.40 -1.86 15.30
CA ASP A 53 3.77 -1.66 14.84
C ASP A 53 3.88 -0.45 13.93
N GLY A 54 5.02 0.25 14.03
CA GLY A 54 5.31 1.35 13.11
C GLY A 54 5.75 0.83 11.76
N ILE A 55 5.36 1.52 10.72
CA ILE A 55 5.87 1.27 9.38
C ILE A 55 7.24 1.90 9.29
N ARG A 56 8.26 1.13 8.96
CA ARG A 56 9.66 1.55 9.03
C ARG A 56 10.41 1.29 7.73
N ASP A 57 11.56 1.94 7.63
CA ASP A 57 12.52 1.71 6.56
C ASP A 57 11.92 1.93 5.17
N CYS A 58 11.16 3.00 5.05
CA CYS A 58 10.48 3.32 3.80
C CYS A 58 10.49 4.82 3.53
N SER A 59 10.30 5.16 2.27
CA SER A 59 10.16 6.56 1.85
C SER A 59 8.72 7.03 2.02
N ASP A 60 8.53 8.35 1.95
CA ASP A 60 7.18 8.92 1.97
C ASP A 60 6.36 8.43 0.78
N LYS A 61 6.98 8.24 -0.37
CA LYS A 61 6.30 7.73 -1.55
C LYS A 61 5.83 6.29 -1.36
N GLN A 62 6.64 5.46 -0.70
CA GLN A 62 6.22 4.09 -0.37
C GLN A 62 5.06 4.11 0.61
N LEU A 63 5.11 4.99 1.60
CA LEU A 63 4.06 5.09 2.61
C LEU A 63 2.73 5.53 1.96
N ASP A 64 2.79 6.50 1.08
CA ASP A 64 1.62 6.97 0.35
C ASP A 64 1.04 5.85 -0.52
N ALA A 65 1.89 5.14 -1.26
CA ALA A 65 1.46 4.00 -2.07
C ALA A 65 0.85 2.90 -1.22
N LEU A 66 1.40 2.66 -0.02
CA LEU A 66 0.87 1.66 0.90
C LEU A 66 -0.58 1.98 1.29
N CYS A 67 -0.87 3.23 1.58
CA CYS A 67 -2.23 3.62 1.95
C CYS A 67 -3.22 3.39 0.80
N TYR A 68 -2.84 3.73 -0.42
CA TYR A 68 -3.72 3.53 -1.58
C TYR A 68 -3.81 2.06 -1.99
N GLY A 69 -2.76 1.28 -1.83
CA GLY A 69 -2.81 -0.16 -2.06
C GLY A 69 -3.73 -0.86 -1.07
N THR A 70 -3.66 -0.46 0.19
CA THR A 70 -4.55 -0.98 1.22
C THR A 70 -6.00 -0.62 0.89
N ALA A 71 -6.25 0.63 0.46
CA ALA A 71 -7.58 1.06 0.04
C ALA A 71 -8.08 0.24 -1.15
N MET A 72 -7.21 -0.03 -2.11
CA MET A 72 -7.55 -0.86 -3.28
C MET A 72 -8.06 -2.23 -2.85
N LEU A 73 -7.34 -2.90 -1.95
CA LEU A 73 -7.75 -4.23 -1.49
C LEU A 73 -9.01 -4.18 -0.63
N LEU A 74 -9.15 -3.16 0.20
CA LEU A 74 -10.38 -2.99 0.99
C LEU A 74 -11.58 -2.74 0.09
N SER A 75 -11.42 -1.92 -0.95
CA SER A 75 -12.52 -1.62 -1.88
C SER A 75 -12.97 -2.89 -2.61
N LEU A 76 -12.03 -3.75 -2.96
CA LEU A 76 -12.36 -5.02 -3.61
C LEU A 76 -13.19 -5.91 -2.68
N SER A 77 -12.77 -6.03 -1.43
CA SER A 77 -13.47 -6.90 -0.48
C SER A 77 -14.84 -6.36 -0.06
N GLU A 78 -15.04 -5.04 -0.12
CA GLU A 78 -16.32 -4.40 0.19
C GLU A 78 -17.24 -4.31 -1.03
N GLY A 79 -16.79 -4.79 -2.19
CA GLY A 79 -17.57 -4.69 -3.41
C GLY A 79 -17.75 -3.26 -3.90
N ASN A 80 -16.79 -2.40 -3.57
CA ASN A 80 -16.87 -0.97 -3.89
C ASN A 80 -16.65 -0.74 -5.38
N ALA A 81 -17.55 0.02 -6.00
CA ALA A 81 -17.49 0.32 -7.44
C ALA A 81 -16.26 1.15 -7.82
N LYS A 82 -15.59 1.78 -6.84
CA LYS A 82 -14.41 2.60 -7.09
C LYS A 82 -13.12 1.80 -7.10
N ASN A 83 -13.20 0.48 -7.01
CA ASN A 83 -12.00 -0.37 -6.98
C ASN A 83 -11.07 -0.10 -8.17
N SER A 84 -11.61 0.08 -9.37
CA SER A 84 -10.78 0.34 -10.55
C SER A 84 -10.03 1.67 -10.43
N VAL A 85 -10.63 2.66 -9.81
CA VAL A 85 -9.98 3.96 -9.58
C VAL A 85 -8.80 3.78 -8.62
N PHE A 86 -9.00 3.06 -7.52
CA PHE A 86 -7.93 2.80 -6.56
C PHE A 86 -6.81 1.97 -7.17
N THR A 87 -7.15 1.02 -8.04
CA THR A 87 -6.15 0.22 -8.74
C THR A 87 -5.27 1.11 -9.62
N ASP A 88 -5.85 2.01 -10.38
CA ASP A 88 -5.10 2.93 -11.24
C ASP A 88 -4.21 3.86 -10.42
N ILE A 89 -4.73 4.41 -9.33
CA ILE A 89 -3.97 5.30 -8.47
C ILE A 89 -2.81 4.55 -7.81
N TYR A 90 -3.08 3.36 -7.31
CA TYR A 90 -2.04 2.55 -6.68
C TYR A 90 -0.92 2.21 -7.66
N ASN A 91 -1.26 1.79 -8.87
CA ASN A 91 -0.26 1.45 -9.88
C ASN A 91 0.64 2.63 -10.19
N ALA A 92 0.09 3.83 -10.30
CA ALA A 92 0.87 5.04 -10.55
C ALA A 92 1.79 5.35 -9.36
N LYS A 93 1.29 5.27 -8.14
CA LYS A 93 2.08 5.54 -6.94
C LYS A 93 3.15 4.48 -6.70
N ARG A 94 2.84 3.23 -6.99
CA ARG A 94 3.79 2.13 -6.90
C ARG A 94 4.97 2.36 -7.84
N SER A 95 4.70 2.71 -9.07
CA SER A 95 5.75 2.98 -10.06
C SER A 95 6.66 4.12 -9.59
N ALA A 96 6.08 5.21 -9.08
CA ALA A 96 6.84 6.34 -8.57
C ALA A 96 7.70 5.95 -7.36
N ALA A 97 7.15 5.15 -6.46
CA ALA A 97 7.85 4.74 -5.24
C ALA A 97 9.03 3.82 -5.56
N LEU A 98 8.84 2.87 -6.46
CA LEU A 98 9.89 1.90 -6.81
C LEU A 98 10.97 2.52 -7.70
N ALA A 99 10.60 3.45 -8.58
CA ALA A 99 11.57 4.14 -9.42
C ALA A 99 12.61 4.88 -8.58
N GLY A 100 12.19 5.48 -7.48
CA GLY A 100 13.08 6.21 -6.59
C GLY A 100 14.09 5.33 -5.87
N ARG A 101 13.90 4.00 -5.89
CA ARG A 101 14.81 3.05 -5.26
C ARG A 101 15.75 2.39 -6.25
N GLY A 102 15.65 2.72 -7.53
CA GLY A 102 16.48 2.14 -8.57
C GLY A 102 16.11 0.72 -8.95
N VAL A 103 15.07 0.15 -8.34
CA VAL A 103 14.67 -1.24 -8.59
C VAL A 103 14.28 -1.45 -10.04
N LEU A 104 13.54 -0.51 -10.61
CA LEU A 104 13.07 -0.62 -11.98
C LEU A 104 14.18 -0.38 -13.01
N LYS A 105 15.23 0.33 -12.63
CA LYS A 105 16.35 0.58 -13.51
C LYS A 105 17.13 -0.69 -13.85
N ASP A 106 17.19 -1.61 -12.92
CA ASP A 106 17.89 -2.86 -13.13
C ASP A 106 17.17 -3.78 -14.10
N VAL A 107 15.91 -3.57 -14.26
CA VAL A 107 15.08 -4.37 -15.17
C VAL A 107 15.15 -3.84 -16.59
N ILE A 108 15.45 -2.56 -16.77
CA ILE A 108 15.50 -1.88 -18.08
C ILE A 108 16.95 -1.78 -18.51
N PRO A 109 17.35 -2.29 -19.59
CA PRO A 109 18.75 -2.15 -20.04
C PRO A 109 18.92 -1.39 -21.33
N ASN A 110 18.51 -1.28 -20.65
CA ASN A 110 18.77 -0.70 -21.26
C ASN A 110 18.74 -0.14 -21.81
N ASP A 111 18.84 0.09 -21.44
CA ASP A 111 18.79 0.75 -21.93
C ASP A 111 18.85 1.26 -22.22
N ASP A 112 19.22 1.44 -22.06
CA ASP A 112 19.32 2.02 -22.50
C ASP A 112 19.09 2.48 -22.77
N SER A 113 19.39 2.55 -22.52
CA SER A 113 19.29 3.14 -22.88
C SER A 113 18.94 3.59 -22.95
N GLY A 114 19.52 3.61 -22.76
CA GLY A 114 19.29 4.11 -22.92
C GLY A 114 19.07 4.48 -22.79
N VAL A 115 19.29 4.34 -22.63
CA VAL A 115 19.05 4.55 -22.63
C VAL A 115 18.93 4.76 -22.45
N ASP A 116 19.55 4.93 -22.16
CA ASP A 116 19.48 4.99 -22.20
C ASP A 116 19.15 5.16 -22.26
N MET A 117 19.47 5.32 -21.79
CA MET A 117 19.23 5.33 -22.02
C MET A 117 18.88 5.64 -22.17
N GLN A 118 19.55 5.77 -21.77
CA GLN A 118 19.35 5.87 -21.99
C GLN A 118 18.90 5.94 -22.08
#